data_e0578e8f789da67aecaeefa1853d01a3
#
_entry.id   e0578e8f789da67aecaeefa1853d01a3
#
_cell.length_a   1.000
_cell.length_b   1.000
_cell.length_c   1.000
_cell.angle_alpha   90.00
_cell.angle_beta   90.00
_cell.angle_gamma   90.00
#
_symmetry.space_group_name_H-M   'P 1'
#
loop_
_entity.id
_entity.type
_entity.pdbx_description
1 polymer ?
#
loop_
_entity_poly.entity_id
_entity_poly.type
_entity_poly.pdbx_seq_one_letter_code
_entity_poly.pdbx_strand_id
1 'polypeptide(L)'
;MKTKYIRIICLWLVFAVCVSCQQETNPPGLSRQVLTYQDLMSADPGDTAIIANRHFMPSEDAGGALHTFSGKLVIPAVPMMTTPAKIAPANINGKATQTLPALGIEFFSVDGYLVPVVRDLLNHSDPDNFWQLQADPGRVWSEPDDNGMSRASFPFILTGDVEGDAWNAIATFLYDDQGVSALRYQVVQHSAPYFITTPFTAAGFVDIAYDTMPTADRTGLVRAFRQELADRTPIRPWSDLASQVGMEKLSDFDAGTKPEAVITSGLVIDDVIYTRPFATAAGDFPYPYGMRFGVWSMSKSMLGMVAMLRLAQKYGAEVFAYRIGDYLEVTAPHDGWNEVTFGDALNMATGIGSGSDQLSPNNITDGYIYGDQQEYDRWYLAPSVREKLDYLFQNPNHDWGPGEHVRYRDRDIFALSAAMDSLIKRREGPDADIWRMMVEEVYTPLGIHRISTKFTTEGNGQPGVLFLGWSLYVTVDDISKISRLLQSGGSYKGRQLLHAGKLAEALYQTGIRGLPTGRSNTHGPGSYHMSLWHSPFTTDEGSQVSIPGFQGWGGMTVNLIPNGMTAYRLKNGGDEGPGMLEVANRIRPVEAKK
;
A
#
# COMPACT_ATOMS: atom_id res chain seq x y z
N MET A 1 11.49 -47.45 -61.84
CA MET A 1 10.73 -46.63 -60.90
C MET A 1 11.44 -46.67 -59.57
N LYS A 2 12.14 -45.62 -59.17
CA LYS A 2 12.87 -45.57 -57.91
C LYS A 2 12.38 -44.33 -57.15
N THR A 3 11.64 -44.57 -56.07
CA THR A 3 11.12 -43.56 -55.17
C THR A 3 12.23 -43.16 -54.17
N LYS A 4 12.65 -41.89 -54.18
CA LYS A 4 13.61 -41.34 -53.21
C LYS A 4 12.86 -40.81 -52.00
N TYR A 5 13.15 -41.33 -50.82
CA TYR A 5 12.76 -40.74 -49.52
C TYR A 5 13.75 -39.65 -49.14
N ILE A 6 13.25 -38.43 -48.95
CA ILE A 6 14.00 -37.33 -48.35
C ILE A 6 13.74 -37.39 -46.84
N ARG A 7 14.80 -37.60 -46.05
CA ARG A 7 14.79 -37.45 -44.60
C ARG A 7 15.05 -36.00 -44.27
N ILE A 8 14.07 -35.34 -43.65
CA ILE A 8 14.22 -34.02 -43.02
C ILE A 8 14.81 -34.23 -41.63
N ILE A 9 16.05 -33.77 -41.44
CA ILE A 9 16.70 -33.71 -40.13
C ILE A 9 16.31 -32.37 -39.51
N CYS A 10 15.46 -32.38 -38.46
CA CYS A 10 15.22 -31.21 -37.62
C CYS A 10 16.43 -30.97 -36.72
N LEU A 11 17.18 -29.96 -37.02
CA LEU A 11 18.25 -29.45 -36.16
C LEU A 11 17.62 -28.61 -35.06
N TRP A 12 17.66 -29.05 -33.81
CA TRP A 12 17.33 -28.27 -32.64
C TRP A 12 18.54 -27.37 -32.30
N LEU A 13 18.44 -26.11 -32.61
CA LEU A 13 19.36 -25.07 -32.10
C LEU A 13 18.97 -24.74 -30.65
N VAL A 14 19.72 -25.27 -29.72
CA VAL A 14 19.69 -24.83 -28.31
C VAL A 14 20.40 -23.47 -28.25
N PHE A 15 19.62 -22.41 -28.15
CA PHE A 15 20.15 -21.09 -27.76
C PHE A 15 20.48 -21.14 -26.28
N ALA A 16 21.75 -21.33 -25.94
CA ALA A 16 22.28 -21.01 -24.63
C ALA A 16 22.25 -19.49 -24.46
N VAL A 17 21.24 -18.98 -23.76
CA VAL A 17 21.25 -17.59 -23.28
C VAL A 17 22.27 -17.55 -22.16
N CYS A 18 23.46 -17.02 -22.44
CA CYS A 18 24.37 -16.57 -21.41
C CYS A 18 23.69 -15.43 -20.63
N VAL A 19 23.08 -15.77 -19.51
CA VAL A 19 22.76 -14.77 -18.47
C VAL A 19 24.11 -14.30 -17.96
N SER A 20 24.54 -13.10 -18.36
CA SER A 20 25.68 -12.43 -17.73
C SER A 20 25.30 -12.20 -16.27
N CYS A 21 25.89 -12.97 -15.35
CA CYS A 21 25.90 -12.67 -13.95
C CYS A 21 26.55 -11.28 -13.78
N GLN A 22 25.75 -10.24 -13.67
CA GLN A 22 26.23 -9.02 -13.02
C GLN A 22 26.50 -9.41 -11.57
N GLN A 23 27.75 -9.44 -11.17
CA GLN A 23 28.13 -9.47 -9.76
C GLN A 23 27.49 -8.25 -9.10
N GLU A 24 26.38 -8.45 -8.38
CA GLU A 24 25.80 -7.43 -7.54
C GLU A 24 26.82 -7.07 -6.47
N THR A 25 27.37 -5.88 -6.54
CA THR A 25 28.24 -5.35 -5.48
C THR A 25 27.38 -5.07 -4.25
N ASN A 26 27.85 -5.49 -3.08
CA ASN A 26 27.18 -5.15 -1.83
C ASN A 26 27.00 -3.63 -1.72
N PRO A 27 25.82 -3.15 -1.27
CA PRO A 27 25.67 -1.75 -0.92
C PRO A 27 26.75 -1.31 0.08
N PRO A 28 27.26 -0.07 0.00
CA PRO A 28 28.26 0.43 0.93
C PRO A 28 27.76 0.34 2.39
N GLY A 29 28.58 -0.17 3.29
CA GLY A 29 28.28 -0.22 4.72
C GLY A 29 27.73 -1.55 5.25
N LEU A 30 27.56 -2.58 4.41
CA LEU A 30 27.15 -3.90 4.88
C LEU A 30 28.36 -4.66 5.47
N SER A 31 28.25 -5.06 6.73
CA SER A 31 29.36 -5.68 7.47
C SER A 31 29.45 -7.20 7.33
N ARG A 32 28.38 -7.87 6.90
CA ARG A 32 28.31 -9.33 6.77
C ARG A 32 27.90 -9.72 5.35
N GLN A 33 28.55 -10.73 4.79
CA GLN A 33 28.30 -11.21 3.44
C GLN A 33 27.42 -12.47 3.36
N VAL A 34 27.36 -13.28 4.43
CA VAL A 34 26.65 -14.57 4.47
C VAL A 34 25.91 -14.73 5.80
N LEU A 35 24.75 -15.37 5.79
CA LEU A 35 24.03 -15.81 6.97
C LEU A 35 24.11 -17.35 7.05
N THR A 36 24.96 -17.85 7.95
CA THR A 36 25.26 -19.28 8.07
C THR A 36 24.31 -19.99 9.03
N TYR A 37 24.31 -21.34 8.98
CA TYR A 37 23.67 -22.20 9.98
C TYR A 37 24.08 -21.79 11.41
N GLN A 38 25.41 -21.62 11.64
CA GLN A 38 25.91 -21.27 12.97
C GLN A 38 25.39 -19.92 13.47
N ASP A 39 25.22 -18.93 12.59
CA ASP A 39 24.68 -17.63 12.97
C ASP A 39 23.24 -17.75 13.47
N LEU A 40 22.39 -18.55 12.78
CA LEU A 40 20.99 -18.78 13.15
C LEU A 40 20.85 -19.61 14.43
N MET A 41 21.75 -20.56 14.65
CA MET A 41 21.72 -21.44 15.84
C MET A 41 22.32 -20.78 17.07
N SER A 42 23.36 -19.92 16.93
CA SER A 42 24.00 -19.26 18.07
C SER A 42 23.29 -18.01 18.54
N ALA A 43 22.55 -17.37 17.64
CA ALA A 43 21.70 -16.19 17.92
C ALA A 43 22.44 -15.10 18.71
N ASP A 44 23.64 -14.65 18.21
CA ASP A 44 24.42 -13.65 18.90
C ASP A 44 23.63 -12.34 19.08
N PRO A 45 23.28 -11.94 20.32
CA PRO A 45 22.51 -10.70 20.55
C PRO A 45 23.29 -9.44 20.12
N GLY A 46 24.64 -9.54 19.99
CA GLY A 46 25.50 -8.46 19.52
C GLY A 46 25.47 -8.27 18.01
N ASP A 47 24.91 -9.23 17.25
CA ASP A 47 24.83 -9.15 15.79
C ASP A 47 23.59 -8.37 15.35
N THR A 48 23.74 -7.07 15.29
CA THR A 48 22.71 -6.10 14.91
C THR A 48 22.98 -5.46 13.55
N ALA A 49 23.94 -5.99 12.79
CA ALA A 49 24.32 -5.46 11.50
C ALA A 49 23.28 -5.80 10.43
N ILE A 50 22.93 -4.81 9.60
CA ILE A 50 22.16 -5.05 8.35
C ILE A 50 23.04 -5.84 7.38
N ILE A 51 22.47 -6.88 6.80
CA ILE A 51 23.12 -7.70 5.75
C ILE A 51 22.33 -7.58 4.44
N ALA A 52 22.98 -7.94 3.32
CA ALA A 52 22.30 -7.88 2.03
C ALA A 52 21.04 -8.78 2.01
N ASN A 53 19.92 -8.24 1.52
CA ASN A 53 18.63 -8.93 1.48
C ASN A 53 18.69 -10.28 0.74
N ARG A 54 19.62 -10.45 -0.23
CA ARG A 54 19.78 -11.73 -0.94
C ARG A 54 20.12 -12.91 -0.02
N HIS A 55 20.70 -12.66 1.16
CA HIS A 55 21.02 -13.72 2.14
C HIS A 55 19.78 -14.25 2.88
N PHE A 56 18.62 -13.66 2.66
CA PHE A 56 17.31 -14.15 3.10
C PHE A 56 16.59 -14.95 1.99
N MET A 57 17.26 -15.23 0.89
CA MET A 57 16.73 -15.97 -0.26
C MET A 57 17.55 -17.24 -0.49
N PRO A 58 16.99 -18.24 -1.21
CA PRO A 58 17.74 -19.44 -1.60
C PRO A 58 19.04 -19.07 -2.33
N SER A 59 20.14 -19.73 -1.97
CA SER A 59 21.39 -19.66 -2.73
C SER A 59 21.27 -20.41 -4.07
N GLU A 60 22.30 -20.31 -4.91
CA GLU A 60 22.35 -21.05 -6.18
C GLU A 60 22.37 -22.58 -5.97
N ASP A 61 22.95 -23.03 -4.84
CA ASP A 61 23.06 -24.44 -4.48
C ASP A 61 21.89 -24.95 -3.62
N ALA A 62 20.89 -24.10 -3.35
CA ALA A 62 19.74 -24.44 -2.52
C ALA A 62 18.86 -25.51 -3.17
N GLY A 63 18.47 -26.50 -2.38
CA GLY A 63 17.50 -27.52 -2.75
C GLY A 63 16.08 -27.21 -2.27
N GLY A 64 15.12 -28.05 -2.62
CA GLY A 64 13.79 -28.01 -2.02
C GLY A 64 13.85 -28.23 -0.50
N ALA A 65 12.88 -27.67 0.25
CA ALA A 65 12.81 -27.89 1.70
C ALA A 65 12.72 -29.40 2.04
N LEU A 66 13.53 -29.85 2.97
CA LEU A 66 13.54 -31.23 3.46
C LEU A 66 12.36 -31.52 4.41
N HIS A 67 11.91 -30.48 5.13
CA HIS A 67 10.85 -30.55 6.14
C HIS A 67 9.62 -29.75 5.72
N THR A 68 8.47 -30.13 6.24
CA THR A 68 7.20 -29.38 6.08
C THR A 68 6.96 -28.51 7.31
N PHE A 69 6.67 -27.24 7.10
CA PHE A 69 6.29 -26.35 8.19
C PHE A 69 4.77 -26.35 8.38
N SER A 70 4.30 -26.50 9.62
CA SER A 70 2.89 -26.31 10.01
C SER A 70 2.82 -26.01 11.51
N GLY A 71 2.52 -24.78 11.85
CA GLY A 71 2.44 -24.38 13.27
C GLY A 71 2.56 -22.88 13.45
N LYS A 72 2.67 -22.49 14.71
CA LYS A 72 2.70 -21.11 15.16
C LYS A 72 4.08 -20.76 15.69
N LEU A 73 4.67 -19.71 15.15
CA LEU A 73 5.81 -19.04 15.74
C LEU A 73 5.31 -18.08 16.81
N VAL A 74 5.84 -18.20 18.02
CA VAL A 74 5.57 -17.30 19.16
C VAL A 74 6.78 -16.40 19.34
N ILE A 75 6.62 -15.13 18.99
CA ILE A 75 7.66 -14.10 19.05
C ILE A 75 7.41 -13.29 20.33
N PRO A 76 8.36 -13.22 21.27
CA PRO A 76 8.21 -12.39 22.46
C PRO A 76 8.36 -10.91 22.15
N ALA A 77 7.88 -10.04 23.04
CA ALA A 77 8.23 -8.63 23.00
C ALA A 77 9.74 -8.45 23.30
N VAL A 78 10.45 -7.79 22.39
CA VAL A 78 11.88 -7.55 22.55
C VAL A 78 12.26 -6.12 22.13
N PRO A 79 13.25 -5.49 22.78
CA PRO A 79 13.80 -4.23 22.31
C PRO A 79 14.34 -4.37 20.88
N MET A 80 13.95 -3.44 20.00
CA MET A 80 14.55 -3.36 18.66
C MET A 80 15.91 -2.70 18.72
N MET A 81 16.92 -3.38 18.16
CA MET A 81 18.25 -2.82 17.97
C MET A 81 18.26 -2.02 16.67
N THR A 82 18.19 -0.69 16.83
CA THR A 82 17.98 0.23 15.71
C THR A 82 19.24 1.04 15.36
N THR A 83 19.29 1.53 14.14
CA THR A 83 20.27 2.50 13.67
C THR A 83 19.52 3.71 13.07
N PRO A 84 19.59 4.90 13.68
CA PRO A 84 20.28 5.23 14.94
C PRO A 84 19.73 4.48 16.15
N ALA A 85 20.52 4.37 17.22
CA ALA A 85 20.25 3.51 18.39
C ALA A 85 18.95 3.83 19.16
N LYS A 86 18.30 4.95 18.87
CA LYS A 86 17.04 5.35 19.49
C LYS A 86 16.07 5.85 18.44
N ILE A 87 14.84 5.38 18.50
CA ILE A 87 13.72 5.92 17.73
C ILE A 87 13.22 7.18 18.47
N ALA A 88 12.94 8.23 17.72
CA ALA A 88 12.33 9.45 18.25
C ALA A 88 10.98 9.71 17.58
N PRO A 89 9.94 10.00 18.38
CA PRO A 89 9.90 9.96 19.84
C PRO A 89 9.92 8.51 20.37
N ALA A 90 10.41 8.30 21.59
CA ALA A 90 10.45 6.99 22.22
C ALA A 90 9.06 6.45 22.64
N ASN A 91 8.06 7.33 22.64
CA ASN A 91 6.68 7.04 23.02
C ASN A 91 5.73 7.92 22.19
N ILE A 92 4.66 7.32 21.66
CA ILE A 92 3.58 8.00 20.97
C ILE A 92 2.27 7.58 21.62
N ASN A 93 1.55 8.53 22.18
CA ASN A 93 0.27 8.32 22.85
C ASN A 93 0.31 7.20 23.92
N GLY A 94 1.36 7.16 24.74
CA GLY A 94 1.57 6.13 25.76
C GLY A 94 2.23 4.84 25.28
N LYS A 95 2.41 4.64 23.97
CA LYS A 95 2.89 3.40 23.35
C LYS A 95 4.37 3.46 22.98
N ALA A 96 5.12 2.45 23.37
CA ALA A 96 6.57 2.38 23.15
C ALA A 96 6.92 2.11 21.68
N THR A 97 7.84 2.90 21.13
CA THR A 97 8.28 2.79 19.73
C THR A 97 9.53 1.92 19.54
N GLN A 98 10.27 1.62 20.60
CA GLN A 98 11.55 0.89 20.55
C GLN A 98 11.40 -0.63 20.76
N THR A 99 10.17 -1.18 20.78
CA THR A 99 9.91 -2.58 21.12
C THR A 99 9.18 -3.29 20.00
N LEU A 100 9.70 -4.41 19.52
CA LEU A 100 8.99 -5.34 18.65
C LEU A 100 7.83 -5.97 19.46
N PRO A 101 6.59 -6.00 18.98
CA PRO A 101 5.47 -6.53 19.74
C PRO A 101 5.55 -8.05 19.93
N ALA A 102 5.01 -8.54 21.05
CA ALA A 102 4.78 -9.98 21.23
C ALA A 102 3.67 -10.46 20.29
N LEU A 103 3.96 -11.46 19.46
CA LEU A 103 3.07 -11.94 18.41
C LEU A 103 3.09 -13.46 18.29
N GLY A 104 1.97 -14.02 17.86
CA GLY A 104 1.90 -15.38 17.36
C GLY A 104 1.53 -15.39 15.89
N ILE A 105 2.38 -15.95 15.05
CA ILE A 105 2.15 -16.03 13.59
C ILE A 105 2.03 -17.49 13.19
N GLU A 106 0.85 -17.90 12.76
CA GLU A 106 0.64 -19.24 12.21
C GLU A 106 1.04 -19.29 10.74
N PHE A 107 1.85 -20.29 10.38
CA PHE A 107 2.29 -20.54 9.02
C PHE A 107 2.07 -22.00 8.62
N PHE A 108 1.98 -22.23 7.31
CA PHE A 108 2.14 -23.53 6.69
C PHE A 108 3.00 -23.43 5.43
N SER A 109 3.72 -24.51 5.10
CA SER A 109 4.48 -24.56 3.85
C SER A 109 3.70 -25.29 2.76
N VAL A 110 3.80 -24.80 1.53
CA VAL A 110 3.23 -25.40 0.31
C VAL A 110 3.98 -24.93 -0.93
N ASP A 111 4.28 -25.83 -1.84
CA ASP A 111 4.86 -25.53 -3.16
C ASP A 111 6.13 -24.63 -3.07
N GLY A 112 6.98 -24.83 -2.05
CA GLY A 112 8.19 -24.02 -1.80
C GLY A 112 7.92 -22.65 -1.16
N TYR A 113 6.71 -22.40 -0.71
CA TYR A 113 6.35 -21.16 0.00
C TYR A 113 6.10 -21.40 1.49
N LEU A 114 6.42 -20.40 2.31
CA LEU A 114 5.95 -20.25 3.68
C LEU A 114 4.75 -19.29 3.64
N VAL A 115 3.57 -19.74 4.05
CA VAL A 115 2.33 -18.97 3.88
C VAL A 115 1.73 -18.65 5.24
N PRO A 116 1.57 -17.37 5.63
CA PRO A 116 0.86 -17.00 6.84
C PRO A 116 -0.65 -17.27 6.69
N VAL A 117 -1.26 -17.82 7.74
CA VAL A 117 -2.70 -18.13 7.77
C VAL A 117 -3.53 -16.86 7.82
N VAL A 118 -3.14 -15.90 8.67
CA VAL A 118 -3.77 -14.58 8.75
C VAL A 118 -3.27 -13.71 7.60
N ARG A 119 -4.21 -13.02 6.93
CA ARG A 119 -3.95 -12.22 5.73
C ARG A 119 -4.06 -10.72 5.95
N ASP A 120 -4.16 -10.31 7.19
CA ASP A 120 -4.39 -8.93 7.63
C ASP A 120 -3.37 -8.53 8.70
N LEU A 121 -3.49 -7.31 9.21
CA LEU A 121 -2.73 -6.86 10.37
C LEU A 121 -3.00 -7.79 11.56
N LEU A 122 -1.92 -8.21 12.22
CA LEU A 122 -1.98 -9.06 13.39
C LEU A 122 -2.27 -8.20 14.62
N ASN A 123 -3.26 -8.61 15.38
CA ASN A 123 -3.53 -8.04 16.70
C ASN A 123 -2.53 -8.62 17.70
N HIS A 124 -1.96 -7.77 18.53
CA HIS A 124 -1.19 -8.14 19.70
C HIS A 124 -1.92 -7.74 20.99
N SER A 125 -1.61 -8.41 22.08
CA SER A 125 -2.25 -8.17 23.37
C SER A 125 -1.57 -7.07 24.20
N ASP A 126 -0.49 -6.47 23.70
CA ASP A 126 0.26 -5.45 24.41
C ASP A 126 -0.30 -4.05 24.07
N PRO A 127 -1.10 -3.41 24.95
CA PRO A 127 -1.69 -2.11 24.69
C PRO A 127 -0.64 -0.98 24.67
N ASP A 128 0.53 -1.23 25.25
CA ASP A 128 1.60 -0.24 25.39
C ASP A 128 2.61 -0.27 24.22
N ASN A 129 2.39 -1.15 23.21
CA ASN A 129 3.22 -1.24 22.03
C ASN A 129 2.65 -0.41 20.87
N PHE A 130 3.52 0.36 20.22
CA PHE A 130 3.15 1.22 19.10
C PHE A 130 2.94 0.45 17.79
N TRP A 131 3.59 -0.71 17.63
CA TRP A 131 3.67 -1.40 16.34
C TRP A 131 2.62 -2.50 16.18
N GLN A 132 2.02 -2.53 15.01
CA GLN A 132 1.28 -3.67 14.46
C GLN A 132 2.14 -4.33 13.37
N LEU A 133 1.87 -5.61 13.08
CA LEU A 133 2.63 -6.38 12.09
C LEU A 133 1.67 -7.06 11.10
N GLN A 134 2.07 -7.08 9.82
CA GLN A 134 1.50 -7.97 8.82
C GLN A 134 2.60 -8.78 8.17
N ALA A 135 2.45 -10.12 8.13
CA ALA A 135 3.35 -11.03 7.44
C ALA A 135 2.79 -11.39 6.05
N ASP A 136 3.66 -11.48 5.07
CA ASP A 136 3.33 -11.92 3.71
C ASP A 136 3.98 -13.26 3.35
N PRO A 137 3.55 -13.94 2.28
CA PRO A 137 4.13 -15.22 1.87
C PRO A 137 5.60 -15.11 1.54
N GLY A 138 6.37 -16.01 2.12
CA GLY A 138 7.80 -16.15 1.92
C GLY A 138 8.20 -17.43 1.20
N ARG A 139 9.42 -17.93 1.47
CA ARG A 139 9.99 -19.13 0.85
C ARG A 139 10.42 -20.13 1.89
N VAL A 140 10.44 -21.43 1.47
CA VAL A 140 11.09 -22.52 2.20
C VAL A 140 12.02 -23.29 1.26
N TRP A 141 13.21 -23.63 1.76
CA TRP A 141 14.24 -24.37 1.02
C TRP A 141 15.21 -25.05 1.98
N SER A 142 16.23 -25.72 1.50
CA SER A 142 17.34 -26.24 2.29
C SER A 142 18.66 -25.89 1.62
N GLU A 143 19.63 -25.46 2.42
CA GLU A 143 21.02 -25.23 2.00
C GLU A 143 21.87 -26.46 2.34
N PRO A 144 22.93 -26.77 1.57
CA PRO A 144 23.81 -27.90 1.85
C PRO A 144 24.44 -27.82 3.26
N ASP A 145 24.73 -26.61 3.74
CA ASP A 145 25.43 -26.36 5.01
C ASP A 145 24.47 -26.16 6.20
N ASP A 146 23.15 -26.32 6.03
CA ASP A 146 22.16 -26.16 7.10
C ASP A 146 21.96 -27.43 7.95
N ASN A 147 22.92 -28.36 7.92
CA ASN A 147 22.97 -29.56 8.76
C ASN A 147 21.68 -30.41 8.71
N GLY A 148 21.04 -30.48 7.54
CA GLY A 148 19.81 -31.24 7.32
C GLY A 148 18.52 -30.52 7.72
N MET A 149 18.59 -29.31 8.24
CA MET A 149 17.40 -28.47 8.48
C MET A 149 16.92 -27.81 7.19
N SER A 150 15.68 -27.35 7.20
CA SER A 150 15.15 -26.45 6.19
C SER A 150 15.21 -25.00 6.67
N ARG A 151 15.33 -24.09 5.72
CA ARG A 151 15.32 -22.65 5.96
C ARG A 151 13.98 -22.08 5.53
N ALA A 152 13.46 -21.13 6.31
CA ALA A 152 12.30 -20.35 5.97
C ALA A 152 12.63 -18.86 6.01
N SER A 153 12.09 -18.10 5.04
CA SER A 153 12.18 -16.64 5.06
C SER A 153 10.82 -16.05 4.67
N PHE A 154 10.48 -14.90 5.24
CA PHE A 154 9.25 -14.19 4.93
C PHE A 154 9.40 -12.68 5.06
N PRO A 155 8.74 -11.90 4.19
CA PRO A 155 8.63 -10.46 4.34
C PRO A 155 7.52 -10.12 5.32
N PHE A 156 7.68 -9.00 6.02
CA PHE A 156 6.63 -8.43 6.86
C PHE A 156 6.75 -6.91 6.91
N ILE A 157 5.68 -6.24 7.35
CA ILE A 157 5.71 -4.84 7.70
C ILE A 157 5.48 -4.64 9.19
N LEU A 158 6.11 -3.60 9.75
CA LEU A 158 5.64 -2.92 10.95
C LEU A 158 4.92 -1.66 10.51
N THR A 159 3.88 -1.28 11.23
CA THR A 159 3.15 -0.04 11.03
C THR A 159 2.73 0.54 12.36
N GLY A 160 2.85 1.85 12.52
CA GLY A 160 2.44 2.55 13.75
C GLY A 160 0.93 2.42 14.01
N ASP A 161 0.51 2.36 15.25
CA ASP A 161 -0.86 2.07 15.68
C ASP A 161 -1.96 2.86 14.93
N VAL A 162 -1.73 4.15 14.73
CA VAL A 162 -2.67 5.06 14.05
C VAL A 162 -2.14 5.61 12.72
N GLU A 163 -0.88 5.33 12.39
CA GLU A 163 -0.22 5.87 11.21
C GLU A 163 -0.58 5.11 9.93
N GLY A 164 -0.40 5.79 8.79
CA GLY A 164 -0.49 5.20 7.47
C GLY A 164 0.88 4.83 6.89
N ASP A 165 1.94 4.76 7.71
CA ASP A 165 3.28 4.36 7.32
C ASP A 165 3.42 2.84 7.25
N ALA A 166 4.45 2.36 6.54
CA ALA A 166 4.87 0.96 6.54
C ALA A 166 6.40 0.88 6.63
N TRP A 167 6.89 -0.01 7.48
CA TRP A 167 8.30 -0.32 7.68
C TRP A 167 8.55 -1.74 7.21
N ASN A 168 9.10 -1.86 6.00
CA ASN A 168 9.33 -3.14 5.36
C ASN A 168 10.52 -3.86 5.97
N ALA A 169 10.29 -5.13 6.26
CA ALA A 169 11.21 -6.01 6.95
C ALA A 169 11.23 -7.40 6.33
N ILE A 170 12.27 -8.14 6.65
CA ILE A 170 12.44 -9.53 6.24
C ILE A 170 12.98 -10.34 7.42
N ALA A 171 12.52 -11.58 7.54
CA ALA A 171 12.96 -12.50 8.57
C ALA A 171 13.32 -13.87 8.00
N THR A 172 14.18 -14.61 8.70
CA THR A 172 14.55 -15.98 8.36
C THR A 172 14.87 -16.79 9.61
N PHE A 173 14.64 -18.10 9.52
CA PHE A 173 14.96 -19.08 10.58
C PHE A 173 15.17 -20.46 9.96
N LEU A 174 15.81 -21.34 10.72
CA LEU A 174 15.92 -22.76 10.40
C LEU A 174 14.80 -23.55 11.10
N TYR A 175 14.38 -24.65 10.50
CA TYR A 175 13.39 -25.55 11.11
C TYR A 175 13.58 -26.99 10.65
N ASP A 176 13.17 -27.90 11.52
CA ASP A 176 13.01 -29.33 11.24
C ASP A 176 11.78 -29.88 11.99
N ASP A 177 11.68 -31.19 12.12
CA ASP A 177 10.59 -31.84 12.85
C ASP A 177 10.73 -31.73 14.39
N GLN A 178 11.87 -31.26 14.89
CA GLN A 178 12.17 -31.10 16.32
C GLN A 178 11.97 -29.66 16.83
N GLY A 179 12.11 -28.66 15.95
CA GLY A 179 11.98 -27.28 16.38
C GLY A 179 12.44 -26.24 15.35
N VAL A 180 12.72 -25.07 15.86
CA VAL A 180 13.17 -23.91 15.08
C VAL A 180 14.42 -23.29 15.72
N SER A 181 15.23 -22.61 14.90
CA SER A 181 16.31 -21.74 15.40
C SER A 181 15.73 -20.41 15.93
N ALA A 182 16.60 -19.51 16.39
CA ALA A 182 16.23 -18.13 16.56
C ALA A 182 15.82 -17.50 15.21
N LEU A 183 14.94 -16.48 15.29
CA LEU A 183 14.51 -15.68 14.16
C LEU A 183 15.51 -14.53 13.95
N ARG A 184 16.16 -14.52 12.80
CA ARG A 184 16.92 -13.34 12.34
C ARG A 184 15.98 -12.42 11.58
N TYR A 185 15.90 -11.15 11.98
CA TYR A 185 15.09 -10.15 11.27
C TYR A 185 15.89 -8.90 10.93
N GLN A 186 15.42 -8.16 9.92
CA GLN A 186 15.87 -6.80 9.67
C GLN A 186 14.74 -5.93 9.08
N VAL A 187 14.65 -4.69 9.56
CA VAL A 187 13.79 -3.62 9.02
C VAL A 187 14.67 -2.72 8.15
N VAL A 188 14.37 -2.63 6.88
CA VAL A 188 15.33 -2.09 5.89
C VAL A 188 14.80 -0.96 5.02
N GLN A 189 13.51 -0.68 5.10
CA GLN A 189 12.88 0.38 4.30
C GLN A 189 11.61 0.87 4.98
N HIS A 190 11.25 2.13 4.78
CA HIS A 190 10.02 2.71 5.30
C HIS A 190 9.37 3.63 4.26
N SER A 191 8.03 3.74 4.28
CA SER A 191 7.33 4.89 3.73
C SER A 191 7.43 6.08 4.70
N ALA A 192 7.17 7.29 4.23
CA ALA A 192 7.33 8.49 5.07
C ALA A 192 6.46 8.41 6.34
N PRO A 193 7.05 8.42 7.54
CA PRO A 193 6.29 8.43 8.79
C PRO A 193 5.78 9.84 9.11
N TYR A 194 4.82 9.94 10.03
CA TYR A 194 4.31 11.21 10.52
C TYR A 194 4.81 11.52 11.95
N PHE A 195 4.58 10.60 12.89
CA PHE A 195 5.02 10.79 14.28
C PHE A 195 6.48 10.38 14.51
N ILE A 196 6.97 9.35 13.84
CA ILE A 196 8.37 8.97 13.93
C ILE A 196 9.23 10.01 13.21
N THR A 197 9.94 10.82 13.98
CA THR A 197 10.77 11.93 13.45
C THR A 197 12.18 11.49 13.06
N THR A 198 12.60 10.31 13.50
CA THR A 198 13.94 9.75 13.19
C THR A 198 13.76 8.43 12.45
N PRO A 199 13.83 8.42 11.11
CA PRO A 199 13.83 7.17 10.34
C PRO A 199 14.97 6.25 10.80
N PHE A 200 14.70 4.95 10.82
CA PHE A 200 15.63 3.96 11.34
C PHE A 200 15.67 2.71 10.46
N THR A 201 16.76 1.95 10.60
CA THR A 201 16.82 0.52 10.29
C THR A 201 16.94 -0.26 11.59
N ALA A 202 16.56 -1.53 11.58
CA ALA A 202 16.74 -2.41 12.73
C ALA A 202 17.18 -3.79 12.28
N ALA A 203 17.95 -4.49 13.10
CA ALA A 203 18.31 -5.88 12.86
C ALA A 203 18.66 -6.59 14.17
N GLY A 204 18.45 -7.89 14.22
CA GLY A 204 18.80 -8.70 15.39
C GLY A 204 18.28 -10.11 15.31
N PHE A 205 18.51 -10.85 16.37
CA PHE A 205 17.95 -12.17 16.61
C PHE A 205 16.88 -12.11 17.70
N VAL A 206 15.90 -12.97 17.58
CA VAL A 206 14.85 -13.17 18.58
C VAL A 206 14.70 -14.66 18.83
N ASP A 207 14.83 -15.07 20.10
CA ASP A 207 14.47 -16.42 20.50
C ASP A 207 12.98 -16.60 20.37
N ILE A 208 12.56 -17.55 19.55
CA ILE A 208 11.16 -17.83 19.26
C ILE A 208 10.78 -19.22 19.74
N ALA A 209 9.52 -19.39 20.16
CA ALA A 209 8.97 -20.71 20.39
C ALA A 209 8.18 -21.18 19.16
N TYR A 210 8.11 -22.49 18.99
CA TYR A 210 7.38 -23.13 17.91
C TYR A 210 6.36 -24.11 18.45
N ASP A 211 5.09 -23.78 18.26
CA ASP A 211 3.98 -24.65 18.58
C ASP A 211 3.57 -25.40 17.31
N THR A 212 3.99 -26.66 17.19
CA THR A 212 3.56 -27.54 16.09
C THR A 212 2.07 -27.77 16.21
N MET A 213 1.34 -27.43 15.15
CA MET A 213 -0.10 -27.66 15.09
C MET A 213 -0.56 -27.91 13.65
N PRO A 214 -1.57 -28.76 13.46
CA PRO A 214 -2.19 -28.90 12.15
C PRO A 214 -2.87 -27.58 11.77
N THR A 215 -2.56 -27.07 10.57
CA THR A 215 -3.26 -25.89 10.05
C THR A 215 -4.74 -26.20 9.82
N ALA A 216 -5.61 -25.45 10.45
CA ALA A 216 -7.05 -25.55 10.27
C ALA A 216 -7.42 -25.23 8.81
N ASP A 217 -8.34 -25.99 8.22
CA ASP A 217 -8.74 -25.88 6.81
C ASP A 217 -7.55 -25.75 5.81
N ARG A 218 -6.49 -26.53 6.03
CA ARG A 218 -5.30 -26.49 5.15
C ARG A 218 -5.66 -26.58 3.66
N THR A 219 -6.64 -27.41 3.30
CA THR A 219 -7.07 -27.59 1.91
C THR A 219 -7.65 -26.31 1.31
N GLY A 220 -8.48 -25.61 2.06
CA GLY A 220 -9.04 -24.30 1.66
C GLY A 220 -7.96 -23.24 1.53
N LEU A 221 -7.04 -23.16 2.50
CA LEU A 221 -5.93 -22.21 2.51
C LEU A 221 -4.95 -22.45 1.34
N VAL A 222 -4.60 -23.69 1.04
CA VAL A 222 -3.76 -24.04 -0.12
C VAL A 222 -4.43 -23.62 -1.43
N ARG A 223 -5.72 -23.91 -1.58
CA ARG A 223 -6.48 -23.50 -2.78
C ARG A 223 -6.52 -21.98 -2.90
N ALA A 224 -6.80 -21.27 -1.80
CA ALA A 224 -6.84 -19.81 -1.78
C ALA A 224 -5.46 -19.19 -2.10
N PHE A 225 -4.37 -19.78 -1.60
CA PHE A 225 -3.03 -19.31 -1.91
C PHE A 225 -2.63 -19.56 -3.38
N ARG A 226 -2.97 -20.72 -3.94
CA ARG A 226 -2.74 -20.98 -5.37
C ARG A 226 -3.54 -20.02 -6.27
N GLN A 227 -4.76 -19.65 -5.86
CA GLN A 227 -5.54 -18.62 -6.55
C GLN A 227 -4.85 -17.26 -6.45
N GLU A 228 -4.34 -16.87 -5.27
CA GLU A 228 -3.56 -15.65 -5.07
C GLU A 228 -2.35 -15.58 -6.02
N LEU A 229 -1.61 -16.68 -6.17
CA LEU A 229 -0.50 -16.75 -7.12
C LEU A 229 -0.95 -16.61 -8.58
N ALA A 230 -2.08 -17.22 -8.94
CA ALA A 230 -2.63 -17.16 -10.30
C ALA A 230 -3.20 -15.78 -10.66
N ASP A 231 -3.65 -15.02 -9.68
CA ASP A 231 -4.21 -13.68 -9.86
C ASP A 231 -3.14 -12.57 -9.88
N ARG A 232 -1.86 -12.87 -9.66
CA ARG A 232 -0.78 -11.88 -9.67
C ARG A 232 -0.62 -11.25 -11.04
N THR A 233 -0.57 -9.92 -11.09
CA THR A 233 -0.14 -9.20 -12.29
C THR A 233 1.36 -9.43 -12.50
N PRO A 234 1.83 -9.82 -13.69
CA PRO A 234 3.25 -10.02 -13.93
C PRO A 234 4.08 -8.78 -13.63
N ILE A 235 5.11 -8.93 -12.81
CA ILE A 235 6.12 -7.91 -12.56
C ILE A 235 7.35 -8.23 -13.42
N ARG A 236 7.82 -7.24 -14.19
CA ARG A 236 9.01 -7.32 -15.02
C ARG A 236 9.98 -6.18 -14.71
N PRO A 237 11.28 -6.41 -14.82
CA PRO A 237 12.28 -5.37 -14.60
C PRO A 237 12.14 -4.25 -15.65
N TRP A 238 12.55 -3.05 -15.26
CA TRP A 238 12.55 -1.85 -16.13
C TRP A 238 13.38 -2.04 -17.40
N SER A 239 14.42 -2.87 -17.35
CA SER A 239 15.24 -3.24 -18.52
C SER A 239 14.45 -3.96 -19.61
N ASP A 240 13.42 -4.74 -19.25
CA ASP A 240 12.57 -5.40 -20.24
C ASP A 240 11.76 -4.38 -21.02
N LEU A 241 11.23 -3.35 -20.35
CA LEU A 241 10.56 -2.25 -21.03
C LEU A 241 11.54 -1.45 -21.90
N ALA A 242 12.74 -1.17 -21.38
CA ALA A 242 13.80 -0.49 -22.14
C ALA A 242 14.16 -1.23 -23.42
N SER A 243 14.19 -2.55 -23.38
CA SER A 243 14.46 -3.40 -24.55
C SER A 243 13.33 -3.36 -25.59
N GLN A 244 12.09 -3.07 -25.16
CA GLN A 244 10.91 -3.00 -26.04
C GLN A 244 10.73 -1.63 -26.70
N VAL A 245 10.92 -0.55 -25.94
CA VAL A 245 10.55 0.80 -26.39
C VAL A 245 11.76 1.70 -26.67
N GLY A 246 12.97 1.29 -26.29
CA GLY A 246 14.19 2.09 -26.33
C GLY A 246 14.46 2.85 -25.04
N MET A 247 15.72 2.87 -24.60
CA MET A 247 16.13 3.56 -23.37
C MET A 247 15.91 5.07 -23.45
N GLU A 248 16.03 5.65 -24.64
CA GLU A 248 15.84 7.08 -24.90
C GLU A 248 14.42 7.55 -24.57
N LYS A 249 13.40 6.71 -24.78
CA LYS A 249 12.01 7.02 -24.40
C LYS A 249 11.78 6.99 -22.91
N LEU A 250 12.60 6.25 -22.17
CA LEU A 250 12.49 6.07 -20.73
C LEU A 250 13.36 7.04 -19.93
N SER A 251 14.17 7.86 -20.61
CA SER A 251 14.98 8.88 -19.95
C SER A 251 14.10 9.82 -19.14
N ASP A 252 14.64 10.30 -18.02
CA ASP A 252 14.01 11.31 -17.16
C ASP A 252 12.72 10.86 -16.44
N PHE A 253 12.40 9.55 -16.39
CA PHE A 253 11.19 9.07 -15.71
C PHE A 253 11.07 9.56 -14.27
N ASP A 254 12.18 9.60 -13.52
CA ASP A 254 12.24 10.14 -12.16
C ASP A 254 12.86 11.55 -12.10
N ALA A 255 12.91 12.28 -13.22
CA ALA A 255 13.43 13.65 -13.26
C ALA A 255 12.69 14.55 -12.25
N GLY A 256 13.45 15.42 -11.57
CA GLY A 256 12.94 16.32 -10.55
C GLY A 256 12.68 15.67 -9.19
N THR A 257 13.02 14.37 -9.03
CA THR A 257 12.90 13.64 -7.78
C THR A 257 14.28 13.31 -7.21
N LYS A 258 14.44 13.37 -5.91
CA LYS A 258 15.67 12.91 -5.25
C LYS A 258 15.77 11.38 -5.34
N PRO A 259 16.82 10.81 -5.95
CA PRO A 259 16.92 9.36 -6.17
C PRO A 259 16.83 8.55 -4.86
N GLU A 260 17.43 9.05 -3.79
CA GLU A 260 17.45 8.41 -2.47
C GLU A 260 16.08 8.36 -1.79
N ALA A 261 15.13 9.18 -2.22
CA ALA A 261 13.76 9.16 -1.72
C ALA A 261 12.87 8.17 -2.48
N VAL A 262 13.26 7.72 -3.67
CA VAL A 262 12.48 6.79 -4.49
C VAL A 262 12.70 5.37 -3.99
N ILE A 263 11.62 4.73 -3.53
CA ILE A 263 11.64 3.32 -3.13
C ILE A 263 11.51 2.43 -4.36
N THR A 264 10.53 2.74 -5.19
CA THR A 264 10.36 2.13 -6.52
C THR A 264 9.49 3.03 -7.38
N SER A 265 9.63 2.91 -8.68
CA SER A 265 8.80 3.58 -9.66
C SER A 265 8.60 2.70 -10.89
N GLY A 266 7.52 2.92 -11.64
CA GLY A 266 7.23 2.09 -12.79
C GLY A 266 6.00 2.47 -13.58
N LEU A 267 5.74 1.66 -14.59
CA LEU A 267 4.59 1.75 -15.49
C LEU A 267 3.82 0.43 -15.52
N VAL A 268 2.52 0.53 -15.47
CA VAL A 268 1.63 -0.59 -15.82
C VAL A 268 1.19 -0.39 -17.27
N ILE A 269 1.50 -1.36 -18.11
CA ILE A 269 1.21 -1.34 -19.54
C ILE A 269 0.64 -2.71 -19.92
N ASP A 270 -0.56 -2.73 -20.47
CA ASP A 270 -1.20 -3.94 -21.01
C ASP A 270 -1.11 -5.13 -20.03
N ASP A 271 -1.52 -4.90 -18.78
CA ASP A 271 -1.54 -5.86 -17.69
C ASP A 271 -0.17 -6.41 -17.23
N VAL A 272 0.91 -5.67 -17.49
CA VAL A 272 2.26 -5.96 -16.98
C VAL A 272 2.77 -4.77 -16.20
N ILE A 273 3.33 -5.01 -15.03
CA ILE A 273 4.00 -4.02 -14.19
C ILE A 273 5.48 -4.02 -14.57
N TYR A 274 5.95 -2.95 -15.21
CA TYR A 274 7.37 -2.71 -15.44
C TYR A 274 7.89 -1.80 -14.33
N THR A 275 8.82 -2.31 -13.53
CA THR A 275 9.26 -1.63 -12.31
C THR A 275 10.77 -1.48 -12.26
N ARG A 276 11.22 -0.41 -11.64
CA ARG A 276 12.58 -0.28 -11.13
C ARG A 276 12.75 -1.16 -9.90
N PRO A 277 14.00 -1.47 -9.48
CA PRO A 277 14.25 -2.23 -8.26
C PRO A 277 13.53 -1.63 -7.04
N PHE A 278 13.18 -2.47 -6.09
CA PHE A 278 12.59 -2.07 -4.82
C PHE A 278 13.71 -1.73 -3.83
N ALA A 279 14.14 -0.47 -3.83
CA ALA A 279 15.34 -0.02 -3.11
C ALA A 279 15.16 -0.05 -1.60
N THR A 280 16.14 -0.62 -0.91
CA THR A 280 16.23 -0.63 0.56
C THR A 280 17.66 -0.33 1.03
N ALA A 281 17.83 -0.12 2.32
CA ALA A 281 19.17 0.01 2.93
C ALA A 281 20.04 -1.25 2.79
N ALA A 282 19.43 -2.41 2.47
CA ALA A 282 20.07 -3.72 2.35
C ALA A 282 20.12 -4.26 0.91
N GLY A 283 20.04 -3.37 -0.09
CA GLY A 283 19.90 -3.73 -1.49
C GLY A 283 18.43 -3.94 -1.88
N ASP A 284 18.18 -4.54 -3.03
CA ASP A 284 16.85 -4.75 -3.54
C ASP A 284 16.02 -5.66 -2.64
N PHE A 285 14.76 -5.29 -2.41
CA PHE A 285 13.85 -6.12 -1.62
C PHE A 285 13.42 -7.35 -2.44
N PRO A 286 13.65 -8.58 -1.93
CA PRO A 286 13.54 -9.78 -2.76
C PRO A 286 12.11 -10.32 -2.91
N TYR A 287 11.13 -9.67 -2.26
CA TYR A 287 9.72 -10.07 -2.29
C TYR A 287 8.84 -8.96 -2.90
N PRO A 288 8.86 -8.72 -4.22
CA PRO A 288 8.14 -7.61 -4.83
C PRO A 288 6.62 -7.66 -4.63
N TYR A 289 6.03 -8.86 -4.49
CA TYR A 289 4.61 -9.04 -4.15
C TYR A 289 4.33 -9.00 -2.65
N GLY A 290 5.35 -8.92 -1.80
CA GLY A 290 5.25 -8.81 -0.35
C GLY A 290 5.78 -7.48 0.19
N MET A 291 6.32 -6.60 -0.65
CA MET A 291 6.67 -5.24 -0.23
C MET A 291 5.42 -4.38 -0.21
N ARG A 292 5.07 -3.91 0.99
CA ARG A 292 3.87 -3.10 1.20
C ARG A 292 4.21 -1.65 1.44
N PHE A 293 3.34 -0.82 0.94
CA PHE A 293 3.41 0.62 1.09
C PHE A 293 2.22 1.09 1.90
N GLY A 294 2.49 1.79 3.00
CA GLY A 294 1.49 2.57 3.68
C GLY A 294 1.27 3.83 2.85
N VAL A 295 0.18 3.84 2.09
CA VAL A 295 -0.01 4.82 1.01
C VAL A 295 -0.69 6.10 1.44
N TRP A 296 -0.91 6.29 2.74
CA TRP A 296 -1.47 7.51 3.28
C TRP A 296 -2.73 7.98 2.52
N SER A 297 -2.74 9.22 2.10
CA SER A 297 -3.89 9.84 1.44
C SER A 297 -4.31 9.22 0.11
N MET A 298 -3.50 8.35 -0.51
CA MET A 298 -3.99 7.55 -1.63
C MET A 298 -5.16 6.64 -1.22
N SER A 299 -5.29 6.34 0.08
CA SER A 299 -6.44 5.62 0.66
C SER A 299 -7.77 6.32 0.34
N LYS A 300 -7.80 7.65 0.29
CA LYS A 300 -9.01 8.42 -0.05
C LYS A 300 -9.55 8.03 -1.43
N SER A 301 -8.64 7.81 -2.39
CA SER A 301 -8.98 7.40 -3.75
C SER A 301 -9.20 5.89 -3.86
N MET A 302 -8.22 5.09 -3.40
CA MET A 302 -8.20 3.63 -3.59
C MET A 302 -9.22 2.89 -2.72
N LEU A 303 -9.63 3.48 -1.61
CA LEU A 303 -10.61 2.93 -0.68
C LEU A 303 -11.85 3.83 -0.58
N GLY A 304 -11.72 5.11 -0.23
CA GLY A 304 -12.86 6.00 0.01
C GLY A 304 -13.72 6.23 -1.24
N MET A 305 -13.13 6.68 -2.33
CA MET A 305 -13.84 6.85 -3.61
C MET A 305 -14.37 5.52 -4.14
N VAL A 306 -13.57 4.46 -4.09
CA VAL A 306 -14.00 3.15 -4.60
C VAL A 306 -15.18 2.60 -3.78
N ALA A 307 -15.19 2.79 -2.45
CA ALA A 307 -16.32 2.43 -1.59
C ALA A 307 -17.59 3.23 -1.94
N MET A 308 -17.47 4.55 -2.13
CA MET A 308 -18.59 5.38 -2.57
C MET A 308 -19.14 4.94 -3.93
N LEU A 309 -18.26 4.63 -4.89
CA LEU A 309 -18.67 4.13 -6.21
C LEU A 309 -19.31 2.73 -6.11
N ARG A 310 -18.88 1.89 -5.16
CA ARG A 310 -19.50 0.60 -4.88
C ARG A 310 -20.87 0.76 -4.25
N LEU A 311 -21.03 1.64 -3.26
CA LEU A 311 -22.34 1.97 -2.67
C LEU A 311 -23.31 2.53 -3.74
N ALA A 312 -22.82 3.40 -4.62
CA ALA A 312 -23.63 3.91 -5.73
C ALA A 312 -24.03 2.80 -6.72
N GLN A 313 -23.18 1.80 -6.96
CA GLN A 313 -23.52 0.63 -7.76
C GLN A 313 -24.61 -0.23 -7.10
N LYS A 314 -24.62 -0.29 -5.76
CA LYS A 314 -25.62 -1.06 -4.99
C LYS A 314 -26.95 -0.33 -4.83
N TYR A 315 -26.91 0.96 -4.56
CA TYR A 315 -28.07 1.72 -4.07
C TYR A 315 -28.49 2.90 -4.95
N GLY A 316 -27.77 3.15 -6.05
CA GLY A 316 -28.02 4.27 -6.95
C GLY A 316 -27.07 5.44 -6.75
N ALA A 317 -26.94 6.28 -7.78
CA ALA A 317 -26.06 7.46 -7.77
C ALA A 317 -26.44 8.50 -6.72
N GLU A 318 -27.68 8.49 -6.26
CA GLU A 318 -28.21 9.38 -5.22
C GLU A 318 -27.50 9.28 -3.87
N VAL A 319 -26.73 8.20 -3.62
CA VAL A 319 -25.88 8.06 -2.42
C VAL A 319 -24.94 9.27 -2.26
N PHE A 320 -24.48 9.84 -3.37
CA PHE A 320 -23.62 11.03 -3.34
C PHE A 320 -24.34 12.28 -2.80
N ALA A 321 -25.67 12.33 -2.87
CA ALA A 321 -26.50 13.43 -2.38
C ALA A 321 -27.07 13.18 -0.96
N TYR A 322 -26.77 12.04 -0.33
CA TYR A 322 -27.18 11.80 1.05
C TYR A 322 -26.42 12.75 1.99
N ARG A 323 -27.13 13.31 2.98
CA ARG A 323 -26.53 14.24 3.93
C ARG A 323 -25.84 13.49 5.07
N ILE A 324 -24.72 14.01 5.52
CA ILE A 324 -23.97 13.47 6.67
C ILE A 324 -24.88 13.44 7.93
N GLY A 325 -25.64 14.52 8.17
CA GLY A 325 -26.54 14.64 9.32
C GLY A 325 -27.72 13.66 9.36
N ASP A 326 -28.06 13.01 8.23
CA ASP A 326 -29.09 11.96 8.20
C ASP A 326 -28.55 10.64 8.78
N TYR A 327 -27.25 10.47 8.87
CA TYR A 327 -26.56 9.24 9.27
C TYR A 327 -25.75 9.36 10.56
N LEU A 328 -25.35 10.57 10.93
CA LEU A 328 -24.61 10.87 12.15
C LEU A 328 -25.38 11.86 13.01
N GLU A 329 -25.25 11.72 14.34
CA GLU A 329 -25.67 12.73 15.29
C GLU A 329 -24.65 13.88 15.27
N VAL A 330 -25.03 14.99 14.65
CA VAL A 330 -24.18 16.18 14.55
C VAL A 330 -24.32 17.02 15.82
N THR A 331 -23.23 17.14 16.58
CA THR A 331 -23.17 17.92 17.82
C THR A 331 -22.53 19.30 17.65
N ALA A 332 -22.31 19.73 16.41
CA ALA A 332 -21.71 21.01 16.09
C ALA A 332 -22.53 22.20 16.66
N PRO A 333 -21.88 23.26 17.20
CA PRO A 333 -22.58 24.42 17.75
C PRO A 333 -23.11 25.38 16.66
N HIS A 334 -23.05 25.00 15.39
CA HIS A 334 -23.48 25.77 14.21
C HIS A 334 -24.18 24.84 13.20
N ASP A 335 -24.80 25.43 12.19
CA ASP A 335 -25.61 24.75 11.18
C ASP A 335 -24.84 24.32 9.91
N GLY A 336 -23.52 24.56 9.86
CA GLY A 336 -22.69 24.27 8.69
C GLY A 336 -22.76 22.84 8.19
N TRP A 337 -23.07 21.86 9.04
CA TRP A 337 -23.20 20.46 8.66
C TRP A 337 -24.58 20.08 8.07
N ASN A 338 -25.60 20.95 8.15
CA ASN A 338 -26.97 20.58 7.79
C ASN A 338 -27.14 20.16 6.33
N GLU A 339 -26.39 20.80 5.43
CA GLU A 339 -26.47 20.53 4.00
C GLU A 339 -25.28 19.72 3.43
N VAL A 340 -24.29 19.37 4.26
CA VAL A 340 -23.11 18.62 3.81
C VAL A 340 -23.50 17.23 3.33
N THR A 341 -23.22 16.96 2.06
CA THR A 341 -23.49 15.65 1.44
C THR A 341 -22.28 14.71 1.51
N PHE A 342 -22.51 13.42 1.24
CA PHE A 342 -21.44 12.44 1.05
C PHE A 342 -20.49 12.86 -0.08
N GLY A 343 -21.03 13.45 -1.14
CA GLY A 343 -20.25 13.99 -2.26
C GLY A 343 -19.36 15.16 -1.83
N ASP A 344 -19.86 16.09 -1.02
CA ASP A 344 -19.08 17.22 -0.50
C ASP A 344 -17.96 16.73 0.41
N ALA A 345 -18.25 15.78 1.29
CA ALA A 345 -17.25 15.18 2.17
C ALA A 345 -16.17 14.41 1.37
N LEU A 346 -16.55 13.66 0.33
CA LEU A 346 -15.60 12.98 -0.56
C LEU A 346 -14.72 13.96 -1.33
N ASN A 347 -15.25 15.12 -1.67
CA ASN A 347 -14.53 16.23 -2.31
C ASN A 347 -13.73 17.06 -1.31
N MET A 348 -13.88 16.82 0.00
CA MET A 348 -13.35 17.71 1.06
C MET A 348 -13.74 19.18 0.83
N ALA A 349 -14.99 19.37 0.43
CA ALA A 349 -15.61 20.67 0.17
C ALA A 349 -16.83 20.87 1.08
N THR A 350 -16.67 20.58 2.36
CA THR A 350 -17.76 20.61 3.35
C THR A 350 -18.16 22.02 3.78
N GLY A 351 -17.33 23.02 3.52
CA GLY A 351 -17.51 24.37 4.08
C GLY A 351 -17.15 24.46 5.56
N ILE A 352 -16.62 23.37 6.16
CA ILE A 352 -16.22 23.35 7.57
C ILE A 352 -14.74 23.71 7.69
N GLY A 353 -14.43 24.62 8.61
CA GLY A 353 -13.07 25.10 8.86
C GLY A 353 -13.03 26.62 9.10
N SER A 354 -11.84 27.19 8.95
CA SER A 354 -11.61 28.65 8.99
C SER A 354 -10.52 29.03 7.97
N GLY A 355 -10.34 30.31 7.73
CA GLY A 355 -9.34 30.86 6.82
C GLY A 355 -9.93 31.52 5.59
N SER A 356 -9.06 31.95 4.68
CA SER A 356 -9.44 32.75 3.49
C SER A 356 -10.17 31.92 2.43
N ASP A 357 -11.07 32.55 1.69
CA ASP A 357 -11.71 32.01 0.46
C ASP A 357 -10.74 31.98 -0.72
N GLN A 358 -9.64 32.74 -0.68
CA GLN A 358 -8.66 32.77 -1.76
C GLN A 358 -7.81 31.50 -1.78
N LEU A 359 -7.90 30.74 -2.86
CA LEU A 359 -7.10 29.54 -3.06
C LEU A 359 -5.65 29.88 -3.44
N SER A 360 -4.72 29.21 -2.80
CA SER A 360 -3.30 29.22 -3.12
C SER A 360 -2.71 27.81 -2.95
N PRO A 361 -1.51 27.52 -3.48
CA PRO A 361 -0.86 26.24 -3.25
C PRO A 361 -0.69 25.88 -1.78
N ASN A 362 -0.61 26.90 -0.91
CA ASN A 362 -0.42 26.71 0.53
C ASN A 362 -1.75 26.49 1.25
N ASN A 363 -2.79 27.26 0.95
CA ASN A 363 -4.01 27.23 1.75
C ASN A 363 -5.00 26.10 1.40
N ILE A 364 -4.78 25.34 0.31
CA ILE A 364 -5.53 24.12 0.04
C ILE A 364 -5.44 23.12 1.21
N THR A 365 -4.31 23.14 1.92
CA THR A 365 -4.02 22.29 3.08
C THR A 365 -4.16 22.99 4.42
N ASP A 366 -4.50 24.29 4.46
CA ASP A 366 -4.67 25.04 5.72
C ASP A 366 -5.82 24.48 6.57
N GLY A 367 -6.85 23.92 5.93
CA GLY A 367 -7.92 23.20 6.60
C GLY A 367 -7.51 21.83 7.15
N TYR A 368 -6.31 21.33 6.81
CA TYR A 368 -5.80 20.06 7.28
C TYR A 368 -5.43 20.11 8.77
N ILE A 369 -4.66 21.13 9.13
CA ILE A 369 -4.31 21.43 10.52
C ILE A 369 -5.17 22.62 10.94
N TYR A 370 -6.29 22.30 11.58
CA TYR A 370 -7.23 23.29 12.04
C TYR A 370 -6.81 23.84 13.40
N GLY A 371 -6.58 25.15 13.49
CA GLY A 371 -6.18 25.83 14.73
C GLY A 371 -4.69 25.66 15.02
N ASP A 372 -4.30 24.62 15.72
CA ASP A 372 -2.92 24.28 15.99
C ASP A 372 -2.64 22.78 15.74
N GLN A 373 -1.37 22.44 15.61
CA GLN A 373 -0.92 21.05 15.41
C GLN A 373 -1.37 20.14 16.56
N GLN A 374 -1.39 20.65 17.79
CA GLN A 374 -1.76 19.84 18.97
C GLN A 374 -3.25 19.46 18.95
N GLU A 375 -4.11 20.34 18.45
CA GLU A 375 -5.53 20.03 18.30
C GLU A 375 -5.76 18.98 17.21
N TYR A 376 -5.06 19.10 16.08
CA TYR A 376 -5.09 18.07 15.04
C TYR A 376 -4.58 16.73 15.55
N ASP A 377 -3.45 16.70 16.24
CA ASP A 377 -2.86 15.48 16.79
C ASP A 377 -3.80 14.81 17.82
N ARG A 378 -4.49 15.58 18.65
CA ARG A 378 -5.51 15.04 19.58
C ARG A 378 -6.65 14.35 18.83
N TRP A 379 -7.17 14.97 17.79
CA TRP A 379 -8.17 14.34 16.93
C TRP A 379 -7.62 13.06 16.26
N TYR A 380 -6.42 13.17 15.70
CA TYR A 380 -5.78 12.08 14.96
C TYR A 380 -5.53 10.86 15.87
N LEU A 381 -5.10 11.10 17.10
CA LEU A 381 -4.80 10.07 18.11
C LEU A 381 -6.03 9.60 18.90
N ALA A 382 -7.17 10.27 18.79
CA ALA A 382 -8.40 9.84 19.48
C ALA A 382 -8.77 8.43 19.03
N PRO A 383 -8.98 7.47 19.97
CA PRO A 383 -9.13 6.06 19.61
C PRO A 383 -10.49 5.71 19.02
N SER A 384 -11.58 6.27 19.55
CA SER A 384 -12.94 5.87 19.20
C SER A 384 -13.62 6.77 18.18
N VAL A 385 -14.65 6.26 17.52
CA VAL A 385 -15.51 7.02 16.61
C VAL A 385 -16.07 8.25 17.31
N ARG A 386 -16.61 8.06 18.53
CA ARG A 386 -17.23 9.15 19.27
C ARG A 386 -16.25 10.30 19.53
N GLU A 387 -15.08 9.98 20.08
CA GLU A 387 -14.08 11.00 20.39
C GLU A 387 -13.61 11.76 19.12
N LYS A 388 -13.41 11.04 18.00
CA LYS A 388 -13.06 11.68 16.73
C LYS A 388 -14.18 12.59 16.21
N LEU A 389 -15.43 12.18 16.31
CA LEU A 389 -16.57 13.00 15.90
C LEU A 389 -16.77 14.20 16.83
N ASP A 390 -16.58 14.04 18.14
CA ASP A 390 -16.66 15.13 19.12
C ASP A 390 -15.64 16.24 18.79
N TYR A 391 -14.38 15.88 18.47
CA TYR A 391 -13.39 16.86 18.01
C TYR A 391 -13.78 17.47 16.65
N LEU A 392 -14.22 16.67 15.70
CA LEU A 392 -14.56 17.11 14.35
C LEU A 392 -15.70 18.13 14.36
N PHE A 393 -16.76 17.88 15.12
CA PHE A 393 -17.92 18.76 15.17
C PHE A 393 -17.70 20.07 15.94
N GLN A 394 -16.57 20.21 16.65
CA GLN A 394 -16.19 21.50 17.26
C GLN A 394 -15.54 22.47 16.28
N ASN A 395 -15.19 22.04 15.07
CA ASN A 395 -14.62 22.95 14.07
C ASN A 395 -15.69 23.93 13.60
N PRO A 396 -15.39 25.24 13.43
CA PRO A 396 -16.33 26.22 12.89
C PRO A 396 -16.62 25.94 11.40
N ASN A 397 -17.57 26.67 10.84
CA ASN A 397 -17.78 26.71 9.40
C ASN A 397 -17.18 27.98 8.79
N HIS A 398 -16.82 27.87 7.51
CA HIS A 398 -16.46 29.00 6.67
C HIS A 398 -17.71 29.86 6.33
N ASP A 399 -17.47 31.05 5.77
CA ASP A 399 -18.54 31.95 5.29
C ASP A 399 -19.21 31.43 4.00
N TRP A 400 -18.64 30.40 3.34
CA TRP A 400 -19.19 29.73 2.16
C TRP A 400 -19.79 28.36 2.52
N GLY A 401 -20.66 27.88 1.64
CA GLY A 401 -21.37 26.63 1.83
C GLY A 401 -20.62 25.37 1.32
N PRO A 402 -21.19 24.17 1.54
CA PRO A 402 -20.66 22.94 0.99
C PRO A 402 -20.67 22.95 -0.55
N GLY A 403 -19.67 22.33 -1.15
CA GLY A 403 -19.48 22.23 -2.59
C GLY A 403 -18.81 23.44 -3.26
N GLU A 404 -18.52 24.52 -2.55
CA GLU A 404 -17.99 25.73 -3.17
C GLU A 404 -16.45 25.75 -3.27
N HIS A 405 -15.75 25.33 -2.21
CA HIS A 405 -14.29 25.35 -2.14
C HIS A 405 -13.75 24.07 -1.56
N VAL A 406 -12.72 23.49 -2.19
CA VAL A 406 -12.00 22.35 -1.61
C VAL A 406 -11.03 22.85 -0.54
N ARG A 407 -11.07 22.19 0.62
CA ARG A 407 -10.06 22.31 1.68
C ARG A 407 -9.66 20.91 2.10
N TYR A 408 -8.41 20.55 1.82
CA TYR A 408 -7.94 19.18 2.01
C TYR A 408 -7.89 18.83 3.50
N ARG A 409 -8.79 17.93 3.96
CA ARG A 409 -9.00 17.61 5.38
C ARG A 409 -9.31 16.13 5.58
N ASP A 410 -8.51 15.45 6.40
CA ASP A 410 -8.79 14.05 6.78
C ASP A 410 -10.10 13.91 7.58
N ARG A 411 -10.46 14.94 8.34
CA ARG A 411 -11.67 14.99 9.16
C ARG A 411 -12.95 14.83 8.33
N ASP A 412 -13.01 15.45 7.15
CA ASP A 412 -14.16 15.35 6.25
C ASP A 412 -14.33 13.92 5.72
N ILE A 413 -13.21 13.28 5.36
CA ILE A 413 -13.18 11.88 4.94
C ILE A 413 -13.55 10.94 6.10
N PHE A 414 -13.19 11.28 7.35
CA PHE A 414 -13.59 10.49 8.50
C PHE A 414 -15.10 10.61 8.78
N ALA A 415 -15.69 11.82 8.67
CA ALA A 415 -17.14 11.99 8.74
C ALA A 415 -17.88 11.15 7.68
N LEU A 416 -17.35 11.17 6.45
CA LEU A 416 -17.87 10.32 5.38
C LEU A 416 -17.77 8.83 5.73
N SER A 417 -16.64 8.39 6.28
CA SER A 417 -16.45 7.00 6.70
C SER A 417 -17.51 6.55 7.72
N ALA A 418 -17.71 7.34 8.76
CA ALA A 418 -18.71 7.06 9.79
C ALA A 418 -20.14 7.07 9.23
N ALA A 419 -20.45 8.01 8.33
CA ALA A 419 -21.77 8.08 7.71
C ALA A 419 -22.04 6.91 6.74
N MET A 420 -21.03 6.48 5.97
CA MET A 420 -21.12 5.30 5.09
C MET A 420 -21.30 4.01 5.90
N ASP A 421 -20.60 3.87 7.03
CA ASP A 421 -20.74 2.74 7.94
C ASP A 421 -22.16 2.68 8.54
N SER A 422 -22.70 3.83 8.96
CA SER A 422 -24.09 3.96 9.38
C SER A 422 -25.09 3.60 8.26
N LEU A 423 -24.82 4.05 7.03
CA LEU A 423 -25.66 3.72 5.87
C LEU A 423 -25.73 2.21 5.63
N ILE A 424 -24.56 1.53 5.54
CA ILE A 424 -24.55 0.10 5.23
C ILE A 424 -25.20 -0.72 6.35
N LYS A 425 -24.96 -0.37 7.62
CA LYS A 425 -25.63 -1.00 8.77
C LYS A 425 -27.13 -0.85 8.74
N ARG A 426 -27.64 0.32 8.34
CA ARG A 426 -29.11 0.54 8.15
C ARG A 426 -29.69 -0.26 7.00
N ARG A 427 -28.91 -0.52 5.94
CA ARG A 427 -29.37 -1.22 4.74
C ARG A 427 -29.24 -2.74 4.82
N GLU A 428 -28.17 -3.24 5.44
CA GLU A 428 -27.79 -4.66 5.37
C GLU A 428 -27.73 -5.33 6.77
N GLY A 429 -27.97 -4.56 7.83
CA GLY A 429 -28.00 -5.06 9.20
C GLY A 429 -26.78 -4.64 10.05
N PRO A 430 -26.87 -4.81 11.38
CA PRO A 430 -25.89 -4.26 12.31
C PRO A 430 -24.47 -4.81 12.15
N ASP A 431 -24.32 -6.01 11.58
CA ASP A 431 -23.04 -6.66 11.35
C ASP A 431 -22.40 -6.29 10.00
N ALA A 432 -23.08 -5.47 9.19
CA ALA A 432 -22.53 -4.97 7.94
C ALA A 432 -21.48 -3.88 8.21
N ASP A 433 -20.39 -3.89 7.44
CA ASP A 433 -19.37 -2.86 7.47
C ASP A 433 -18.78 -2.61 6.09
N ILE A 434 -18.19 -1.42 5.92
CA ILE A 434 -17.64 -0.97 4.64
C ILE A 434 -16.42 -1.81 4.24
N TRP A 435 -15.57 -2.21 5.20
CA TRP A 435 -14.37 -2.97 4.86
C TRP A 435 -14.71 -4.36 4.31
N ARG A 436 -15.64 -5.06 4.97
CA ARG A 436 -16.12 -6.35 4.48
C ARG A 436 -16.73 -6.24 3.08
N MET A 437 -17.58 -5.21 2.85
CA MET A 437 -18.11 -4.94 1.51
C MET A 437 -16.98 -4.74 0.49
N MET A 438 -15.95 -3.95 0.83
CA MET A 438 -14.81 -3.71 -0.07
C MET A 438 -14.03 -4.99 -0.35
N VAL A 439 -13.73 -5.79 0.66
CA VAL A 439 -13.00 -7.04 0.50
C VAL A 439 -13.79 -8.05 -0.34
N GLU A 440 -15.06 -8.29 0.00
CA GLU A 440 -15.87 -9.34 -0.64
C GLU A 440 -16.36 -8.95 -2.04
N GLU A 441 -16.72 -7.68 -2.23
CA GLU A 441 -17.41 -7.26 -3.43
C GLU A 441 -16.51 -6.52 -4.45
N VAL A 442 -15.32 -6.05 -4.04
CA VAL A 442 -14.38 -5.33 -4.91
C VAL A 442 -13.00 -5.99 -4.94
N TYR A 443 -12.31 -6.10 -3.81
CA TYR A 443 -10.90 -6.52 -3.79
C TYR A 443 -10.72 -8.00 -4.13
N THR A 444 -11.47 -8.90 -3.50
CA THR A 444 -11.40 -10.35 -3.81
C THR A 444 -11.76 -10.64 -5.28
N PRO A 445 -12.84 -10.06 -5.85
CA PRO A 445 -13.11 -10.19 -7.28
C PRO A 445 -11.98 -9.72 -8.20
N LEU A 446 -11.20 -8.72 -7.79
CA LEU A 446 -10.01 -8.24 -8.51
C LEU A 446 -8.78 -9.12 -8.34
N GLY A 447 -8.83 -10.14 -7.48
CA GLY A 447 -7.68 -10.95 -7.12
C GLY A 447 -6.71 -10.23 -6.15
N ILE A 448 -7.22 -9.31 -5.34
CA ILE A 448 -6.50 -8.69 -4.24
C ILE A 448 -6.83 -9.47 -2.96
N HIS A 449 -5.86 -10.22 -2.43
CA HIS A 449 -6.10 -11.21 -1.40
C HIS A 449 -5.56 -10.86 -0.01
N ARG A 450 -4.63 -9.89 0.08
CA ARG A 450 -3.90 -9.55 1.31
C ARG A 450 -3.79 -8.04 1.52
N ILE A 451 -4.86 -7.32 1.25
CA ILE A 451 -4.94 -5.89 1.52
C ILE A 451 -5.38 -5.68 2.97
N SER A 452 -4.82 -4.70 3.64
CA SER A 452 -5.17 -4.39 5.03
C SER A 452 -5.36 -2.90 5.26
N THR A 453 -6.05 -2.59 6.34
CA THR A 453 -6.37 -1.23 6.75
C THR A 453 -6.51 -1.13 8.27
N LYS A 454 -6.79 0.06 8.79
CA LYS A 454 -7.00 0.32 10.22
C LYS A 454 -8.36 0.91 10.50
N PHE A 455 -8.76 0.76 11.75
CA PHE A 455 -10.05 1.16 12.28
C PHE A 455 -9.86 1.97 13.57
N THR A 456 -10.89 2.70 13.97
CA THR A 456 -10.99 3.15 15.36
C THR A 456 -11.07 1.95 16.29
N THR A 457 -10.66 2.16 17.53
CA THR A 457 -10.80 1.15 18.59
C THR A 457 -11.85 1.62 19.58
N GLU A 458 -12.93 0.86 19.70
CA GLU A 458 -14.02 1.22 20.60
C GLU A 458 -13.69 0.84 22.05
N GLY A 459 -14.45 1.40 23.00
CA GLY A 459 -14.18 1.19 24.42
C GLY A 459 -14.23 -0.27 24.91
N ASN A 460 -14.78 -1.18 24.10
CA ASN A 460 -14.76 -2.63 24.35
C ASN A 460 -13.58 -3.35 23.65
N GLY A 461 -12.64 -2.58 23.05
CA GLY A 461 -11.50 -3.10 22.32
C GLY A 461 -11.81 -3.64 20.93
N GLN A 462 -13.04 -3.51 20.43
CA GLN A 462 -13.42 -3.95 19.09
C GLN A 462 -13.11 -2.89 18.04
N PRO A 463 -12.85 -3.29 16.79
CA PRO A 463 -12.77 -2.36 15.67
C PRO A 463 -14.09 -1.59 15.50
N GLY A 464 -13.98 -0.28 15.27
CA GLY A 464 -15.11 0.60 14.98
C GLY A 464 -15.16 0.97 13.51
N VAL A 465 -14.98 2.26 13.21
CA VAL A 465 -15.04 2.80 11.85
C VAL A 465 -13.66 2.81 11.19
N LEU A 466 -13.65 2.48 9.93
CA LEU A 466 -12.51 2.43 9.02
C LEU A 466 -11.87 3.80 8.80
N PHE A 467 -10.52 3.88 8.78
CA PHE A 467 -9.80 5.10 8.41
C PHE A 467 -9.66 5.25 6.90
N LEU A 468 -10.67 5.76 6.21
CA LEU A 468 -10.64 5.96 4.76
C LEU A 468 -9.55 6.93 4.27
N GLY A 469 -9.06 7.79 5.16
CA GLY A 469 -8.18 8.91 4.80
C GLY A 469 -6.72 8.52 4.57
N TRP A 470 -6.19 7.45 5.25
CA TRP A 470 -4.73 7.25 5.29
C TRP A 470 -4.23 5.84 5.60
N SER A 471 -5.06 4.83 5.81
CA SER A 471 -4.67 3.58 6.47
C SER A 471 -4.54 2.35 5.58
N LEU A 472 -4.45 2.52 4.26
CA LEU A 472 -4.38 1.38 3.34
C LEU A 472 -2.93 0.92 3.13
N TYR A 473 -2.71 -0.40 3.21
CA TYR A 473 -1.40 -1.05 3.00
C TYR A 473 -1.45 -1.92 1.76
N VAL A 474 -0.79 -1.48 0.71
CA VAL A 474 -0.88 -2.07 -0.63
C VAL A 474 0.47 -2.45 -1.21
N THR A 475 0.47 -3.40 -2.11
CA THR A 475 1.60 -3.72 -3.01
C THR A 475 1.44 -2.99 -4.34
N VAL A 476 2.48 -3.02 -5.18
CA VAL A 476 2.37 -2.50 -6.57
C VAL A 476 1.36 -3.31 -7.41
N ASP A 477 1.14 -4.57 -7.08
CA ASP A 477 0.12 -5.41 -7.73
C ASP A 477 -1.30 -4.91 -7.39
N ASP A 478 -1.56 -4.58 -6.12
CA ASP A 478 -2.84 -4.01 -5.69
C ASP A 478 -3.11 -2.65 -6.35
N ILE A 479 -2.09 -1.77 -6.42
CA ILE A 479 -2.16 -0.49 -7.14
C ILE A 479 -2.53 -0.72 -8.62
N SER A 480 -1.86 -1.66 -9.27
CA SER A 480 -2.11 -2.02 -10.68
C SER A 480 -3.56 -2.46 -10.90
N LYS A 481 -4.09 -3.36 -10.06
CA LYS A 481 -5.44 -3.91 -10.17
C LYS A 481 -6.52 -2.86 -9.94
N ILE A 482 -6.35 -2.00 -8.92
CA ILE A 482 -7.30 -0.90 -8.64
C ILE A 482 -7.26 0.12 -9.78
N SER A 483 -6.08 0.51 -10.25
CA SER A 483 -5.93 1.44 -11.39
C SER A 483 -6.62 0.92 -12.64
N ARG A 484 -6.43 -0.36 -12.95
CA ARG A 484 -7.08 -1.03 -14.07
C ARG A 484 -8.60 -1.04 -13.93
N LEU A 485 -9.14 -1.35 -12.74
CA LEU A 485 -10.59 -1.30 -12.49
C LEU A 485 -11.15 0.10 -12.82
N LEU A 486 -10.48 1.15 -12.37
CA LEU A 486 -10.92 2.52 -12.63
C LEU A 486 -10.83 2.87 -14.12
N GLN A 487 -9.73 2.53 -14.79
CA GLN A 487 -9.54 2.79 -16.22
C GLN A 487 -10.47 1.96 -17.12
N SER A 488 -10.97 0.82 -16.65
CA SER A 488 -11.95 -0.03 -17.36
C SER A 488 -13.41 0.36 -17.08
N GLY A 489 -13.68 1.57 -16.57
CA GLY A 489 -15.03 2.04 -16.28
C GLY A 489 -15.70 1.32 -15.10
N GLY A 490 -14.92 0.76 -14.19
CA GLY A 490 -15.42 0.04 -13.01
C GLY A 490 -15.87 -1.39 -13.29
N SER A 491 -15.55 -1.93 -14.46
CA SER A 491 -15.90 -3.30 -14.85
C SER A 491 -14.69 -4.23 -14.80
N TYR A 492 -14.88 -5.46 -14.33
CA TYR A 492 -13.84 -6.48 -14.28
C TYR A 492 -14.41 -7.87 -14.63
N LYS A 493 -13.79 -8.56 -15.58
CA LYS A 493 -14.23 -9.88 -16.08
C LYS A 493 -15.74 -9.92 -16.39
N GLY A 494 -16.26 -8.87 -17.02
CA GLY A 494 -17.68 -8.75 -17.42
C GLY A 494 -18.65 -8.39 -16.29
N ARG A 495 -18.17 -8.14 -15.06
CA ARG A 495 -18.99 -7.69 -13.92
C ARG A 495 -18.78 -6.20 -13.68
N GLN A 496 -19.86 -5.43 -13.61
CA GLN A 496 -19.81 -4.03 -13.19
C GLN A 496 -19.68 -3.99 -11.67
N LEU A 497 -18.49 -3.64 -11.16
CA LEU A 497 -18.21 -3.57 -9.73
C LEU A 497 -18.52 -2.17 -9.18
N LEU A 498 -18.24 -1.12 -9.93
CA LEU A 498 -18.40 0.28 -9.54
C LEU A 498 -19.43 0.98 -10.44
N HIS A 499 -20.07 2.02 -9.93
CA HIS A 499 -21.07 2.78 -10.68
C HIS A 499 -20.42 3.55 -11.85
N ALA A 500 -20.67 3.11 -13.08
CA ALA A 500 -19.98 3.58 -14.28
C ALA A 500 -20.15 5.10 -14.52
N GLY A 501 -21.37 5.64 -14.33
CA GLY A 501 -21.64 7.06 -14.55
C GLY A 501 -20.87 7.96 -13.57
N LYS A 502 -20.86 7.63 -12.27
CA LYS A 502 -20.12 8.38 -11.26
C LYS A 502 -18.60 8.23 -11.43
N LEU A 503 -18.13 7.06 -11.86
CA LEU A 503 -16.73 6.90 -12.21
C LEU A 503 -16.32 7.72 -13.44
N ALA A 504 -17.19 7.81 -14.46
CA ALA A 504 -16.94 8.67 -15.61
C ALA A 504 -16.86 10.16 -15.23
N GLU A 505 -17.68 10.61 -14.25
CA GLU A 505 -17.57 11.95 -13.67
C GLU A 505 -16.20 12.12 -12.97
N ALA A 506 -15.82 11.17 -12.09
CA ALA A 506 -14.56 11.20 -11.37
C ALA A 506 -13.34 11.29 -12.30
N LEU A 507 -13.38 10.64 -13.46
CA LEU A 507 -12.30 10.61 -14.45
C LEU A 507 -12.40 11.71 -15.52
N TYR A 508 -13.28 12.68 -15.36
CA TYR A 508 -13.51 13.78 -16.32
C TYR A 508 -13.90 13.31 -17.72
N GLN A 509 -14.58 12.18 -17.82
CA GLN A 509 -15.13 11.66 -19.07
C GLN A 509 -16.52 12.22 -19.39
N THR A 510 -17.02 13.13 -18.54
CA THR A 510 -18.25 13.89 -18.71
C THR A 510 -17.95 15.40 -18.78
N GLY A 511 -18.99 16.25 -18.87
CA GLY A 511 -18.85 17.71 -18.78
C GLY A 511 -18.57 18.24 -17.37
N ILE A 512 -18.71 17.40 -16.33
CA ILE A 512 -18.51 17.79 -14.94
C ILE A 512 -17.00 17.91 -14.65
N ARG A 513 -16.64 18.95 -13.90
CA ARG A 513 -15.27 19.23 -13.45
C ARG A 513 -15.28 19.46 -11.95
N GLY A 514 -14.14 19.15 -11.30
CA GLY A 514 -13.95 19.40 -9.88
C GLY A 514 -13.60 20.84 -9.55
N LEU A 515 -13.31 21.06 -8.29
CA LEU A 515 -13.00 22.36 -7.75
C LEU A 515 -11.49 22.71 -7.91
N PRO A 516 -11.13 23.97 -8.14
CA PRO A 516 -9.74 24.41 -8.20
C PRO A 516 -9.00 24.10 -6.88
N THR A 517 -7.72 23.77 -6.98
CA THR A 517 -6.86 23.50 -5.81
C THR A 517 -5.94 24.64 -5.44
N GLY A 518 -5.84 25.70 -6.26
CA GLY A 518 -4.81 26.71 -6.15
C GLY A 518 -3.41 26.24 -6.55
N ARG A 519 -3.20 24.94 -6.77
CA ARG A 519 -1.95 24.35 -7.29
C ARG A 519 -1.94 24.38 -8.80
N SER A 520 -0.75 24.51 -9.39
CA SER A 520 -0.54 24.45 -10.83
C SER A 520 0.78 23.74 -11.15
N ASN A 521 0.86 23.21 -12.36
CA ASN A 521 2.11 22.74 -12.96
C ASN A 521 2.41 23.53 -14.25
N THR A 522 3.40 23.11 -15.01
CA THR A 522 3.80 23.76 -16.28
C THR A 522 2.72 23.74 -17.36
N HIS A 523 1.69 22.89 -17.22
CA HIS A 523 0.60 22.74 -18.18
C HIS A 523 -0.69 23.46 -17.74
N GLY A 524 -0.75 24.03 -16.53
CA GLY A 524 -1.90 24.80 -16.08
C GLY A 524 -2.35 24.52 -14.64
N PRO A 525 -3.56 25.01 -14.26
CA PRO A 525 -4.10 24.84 -12.92
C PRO A 525 -4.66 23.43 -12.68
N GLY A 526 -4.39 22.88 -11.50
CA GLY A 526 -4.94 21.62 -11.04
C GLY A 526 -6.32 21.76 -10.38
N SER A 527 -7.05 20.65 -10.33
CA SER A 527 -8.35 20.56 -9.65
C SER A 527 -8.44 19.28 -8.80
N TYR A 528 -9.48 19.21 -7.97
CA TYR A 528 -9.76 18.07 -7.13
C TYR A 528 -11.21 17.62 -7.30
N HIS A 529 -11.44 16.32 -7.49
CA HIS A 529 -12.77 15.77 -7.65
C HIS A 529 -12.86 14.33 -7.17
N MET A 530 -13.82 14.06 -6.32
CA MET A 530 -14.10 12.70 -5.81
C MET A 530 -12.83 11.98 -5.33
N SER A 531 -12.06 12.64 -4.47
CA SER A 531 -10.77 12.15 -3.94
C SER A 531 -9.68 11.89 -4.98
N LEU A 532 -9.81 12.42 -6.19
CA LEU A 532 -8.76 12.42 -7.20
C LEU A 532 -8.15 13.82 -7.38
N TRP A 533 -6.83 13.86 -7.44
CA TRP A 533 -6.10 15.00 -7.95
C TRP A 533 -6.11 14.98 -9.47
N HIS A 534 -6.42 16.09 -10.09
CA HIS A 534 -6.43 16.24 -11.53
C HIS A 534 -5.32 17.19 -11.96
N SER A 535 -4.27 16.62 -12.57
CA SER A 535 -3.13 17.36 -13.10
C SER A 535 -3.37 17.69 -14.58
N PRO A 536 -3.29 18.96 -15.00
CA PRO A 536 -3.36 19.29 -16.41
C PRO A 536 -2.12 18.78 -17.16
N PHE A 537 -2.31 18.37 -18.40
CA PHE A 537 -1.25 17.95 -19.31
C PHE A 537 -1.55 18.47 -20.72
N THR A 538 -0.55 19.03 -21.38
CA THR A 538 -0.66 19.48 -22.77
C THR A 538 -0.13 18.38 -23.68
N THR A 539 -0.96 17.87 -24.57
CA THR A 539 -0.57 16.85 -25.54
C THR A 539 0.38 17.43 -26.60
N ASP A 540 1.06 16.58 -27.37
CA ASP A 540 1.94 17.01 -28.47
C ASP A 540 1.18 17.83 -29.54
N GLU A 541 -0.13 17.65 -29.66
CA GLU A 541 -1.02 18.42 -30.55
C GLU A 541 -1.49 19.76 -29.96
N GLY A 542 -1.05 20.09 -28.72
CA GLY A 542 -1.43 21.32 -28.03
C GLY A 542 -2.78 21.27 -27.32
N SER A 543 -3.45 20.11 -27.30
CA SER A 543 -4.73 19.94 -26.58
C SER A 543 -4.50 19.78 -25.07
N GLN A 544 -5.37 20.38 -24.26
CA GLN A 544 -5.36 20.22 -22.82
C GLN A 544 -6.15 18.96 -22.40
N VAL A 545 -5.51 18.09 -21.64
CA VAL A 545 -6.14 16.93 -21.01
C VAL A 545 -5.93 16.98 -19.50
N SER A 546 -6.78 16.31 -18.75
CA SER A 546 -6.64 16.17 -17.32
C SER A 546 -6.22 14.74 -16.98
N ILE A 547 -5.18 14.59 -16.18
CA ILE A 547 -4.68 13.30 -15.70
C ILE A 547 -5.14 13.11 -14.26
N PRO A 548 -6.11 12.21 -14.00
CA PRO A 548 -6.50 11.87 -12.63
C PRO A 548 -5.43 11.05 -11.96
N GLY A 549 -5.24 11.25 -10.65
CA GLY A 549 -4.21 10.55 -9.90
C GLY A 549 -4.48 10.49 -8.41
N PHE A 550 -3.75 9.60 -7.75
CA PHE A 550 -3.72 9.44 -6.30
C PHE A 550 -2.43 10.07 -5.77
N GLN A 551 -2.50 10.77 -4.65
CA GLN A 551 -1.32 11.31 -3.97
C GLN A 551 -1.37 10.95 -2.49
N GLY A 552 -0.19 10.62 -1.93
CA GLY A 552 -0.01 10.30 -0.52
C GLY A 552 1.14 11.06 0.12
N TRP A 553 1.12 11.14 1.44
CA TRP A 553 2.20 11.73 2.23
C TRP A 553 3.55 11.10 1.86
N GLY A 554 4.61 11.89 1.86
CA GLY A 554 5.92 11.46 1.41
C GLY A 554 6.12 11.51 -0.11
N GLY A 555 5.17 12.09 -0.87
CA GLY A 555 5.26 12.27 -2.31
C GLY A 555 4.96 11.00 -3.12
N MET A 556 4.18 10.09 -2.56
CA MET A 556 3.67 8.93 -3.30
C MET A 556 2.66 9.38 -4.34
N THR A 557 2.79 8.90 -5.56
CA THR A 557 1.96 9.32 -6.70
C THR A 557 1.64 8.15 -7.62
N VAL A 558 0.38 8.09 -8.04
CA VAL A 558 -0.11 7.21 -9.10
C VAL A 558 -0.94 8.04 -10.07
N ASN A 559 -0.66 7.96 -11.35
CA ASN A 559 -1.37 8.67 -12.41
C ASN A 559 -2.09 7.69 -13.32
N LEU A 560 -3.40 7.89 -13.49
CA LEU A 560 -4.25 7.12 -14.40
C LEU A 560 -4.26 7.82 -15.76
N ILE A 561 -3.36 7.42 -16.65
CA ILE A 561 -3.14 8.12 -17.91
C ILE A 561 -4.23 7.73 -18.93
N PRO A 562 -4.86 8.68 -19.62
CA PRO A 562 -5.95 8.40 -20.57
C PRO A 562 -5.58 7.49 -21.75
N ASN A 563 -4.29 7.25 -21.99
CA ASN A 563 -3.80 6.28 -22.97
C ASN A 563 -3.85 4.81 -22.50
N GLY A 564 -4.43 4.53 -21.32
CA GLY A 564 -4.57 3.20 -20.73
C GLY A 564 -3.36 2.73 -19.90
N MET A 565 -2.34 3.58 -19.74
CA MET A 565 -1.21 3.30 -18.87
C MET A 565 -1.46 3.81 -17.46
N THR A 566 -0.79 3.19 -16.47
CA THR A 566 -0.68 3.74 -15.11
C THR A 566 0.79 3.99 -14.82
N ALA A 567 1.13 5.20 -14.40
CA ALA A 567 2.47 5.53 -13.92
C ALA A 567 2.46 5.68 -12.40
N TYR A 568 3.42 5.10 -11.71
CA TYR A 568 3.53 5.20 -10.26
C TYR A 568 4.94 5.51 -9.80
N ARG A 569 5.03 6.22 -8.68
CA ARG A 569 6.28 6.49 -7.95
C ARG A 569 5.99 6.43 -6.46
N LEU A 570 6.63 5.49 -5.77
CA LEU A 570 6.49 5.26 -4.34
C LEU A 570 7.77 5.75 -3.67
N LYS A 571 7.62 6.67 -2.71
CA LYS A 571 8.71 7.43 -2.09
C LYS A 571 8.54 7.52 -0.59
N ASN A 572 9.61 7.95 0.07
CA ASN A 572 9.60 8.28 1.50
C ASN A 572 9.91 9.75 1.80
N GLY A 573 9.70 10.63 0.82
CA GLY A 573 9.89 12.08 0.96
C GLY A 573 10.18 12.79 -0.36
N GLY A 574 10.37 14.11 -0.29
CA GLY A 574 10.76 14.95 -1.41
C GLY A 574 9.64 15.32 -2.38
N ASP A 575 9.96 16.22 -3.31
CA ASP A 575 9.02 16.80 -4.27
C ASP A 575 8.67 15.83 -5.40
N GLU A 576 7.56 16.10 -6.09
CA GLU A 576 7.15 15.38 -7.30
C GLU A 576 7.84 15.97 -8.53
N GLY A 577 8.31 15.09 -9.41
CA GLY A 577 8.85 15.48 -10.71
C GLY A 577 7.86 15.13 -11.84
N PRO A 578 7.85 15.89 -12.94
CA PRO A 578 6.92 15.71 -14.06
C PRO A 578 7.22 14.48 -14.94
N GLY A 579 8.40 13.90 -14.85
CA GLY A 579 8.93 12.93 -15.82
C GLY A 579 8.05 11.70 -16.10
N MET A 580 7.24 11.25 -15.16
CA MET A 580 6.36 10.08 -15.36
C MET A 580 5.37 10.28 -16.51
N LEU A 581 4.71 11.45 -16.58
CA LEU A 581 3.72 11.75 -17.60
C LEU A 581 4.37 11.94 -18.97
N GLU A 582 5.52 12.63 -19.00
CA GLU A 582 6.30 12.87 -20.21
C GLU A 582 6.78 11.54 -20.82
N VAL A 583 7.31 10.64 -20.00
CA VAL A 583 7.76 9.32 -20.45
C VAL A 583 6.60 8.48 -20.94
N ALA A 584 5.49 8.44 -20.21
CA ALA A 584 4.31 7.69 -20.63
C ALA A 584 3.76 8.21 -21.97
N ASN A 585 3.75 9.53 -22.18
CA ASN A 585 3.35 10.14 -23.46
C ASN A 585 4.32 9.77 -24.60
N ARG A 586 5.64 9.74 -24.35
CA ARG A 586 6.64 9.31 -25.36
C ARG A 586 6.50 7.85 -25.77
N ILE A 587 6.03 6.98 -24.87
CA ILE A 587 5.79 5.55 -25.17
C ILE A 587 4.50 5.38 -25.98
N ARG A 588 3.43 5.98 -25.50
CA ARG A 588 2.10 5.94 -26.12
C ARG A 588 1.46 7.32 -25.97
N PRO A 589 1.33 8.09 -27.07
CA PRO A 589 0.79 9.43 -27.01
C PRO A 589 -0.55 9.53 -26.30
N VAL A 590 -0.71 10.58 -25.51
CA VAL A 590 -1.97 10.93 -24.86
C VAL A 590 -2.79 11.76 -25.84
N GLU A 591 -3.95 11.27 -26.21
CA GLU A 591 -4.87 11.95 -27.11
C GLU A 591 -6.01 12.60 -26.32
N ALA A 592 -6.42 13.80 -26.72
CA ALA A 592 -7.66 14.39 -26.23
C ALA A 592 -8.83 13.56 -26.74
N LYS A 593 -9.66 13.00 -25.86
CA LYS A 593 -10.92 12.37 -26.30
C LYS A 593 -11.78 13.42 -26.98
N LYS A 594 -12.13 13.17 -28.25
CA LYS A 594 -13.04 14.01 -29.05
C LYS A 594 -14.46 13.99 -28.49
#